data_c24ab4eab6616812a4c1dd7aa80ea890
#
_entry.id   c24ab4eab6616812a4c1dd7aa80ea890
#
_cell.length_a   1.000
_cell.length_b   1.000
_cell.length_c   1.000
_cell.angle_alpha   90.00
_cell.angle_beta   90.00
_cell.angle_gamma   90.00
#
_symmetry.space_group_name_H-M   'P 1'
#
loop_
_entity.id
_entity.type
_entity.pdbx_description
1 polymer ?
#
loop_
_entity_poly.entity_id
_entity_poly.type
_entity_poly.pdbx_seq_one_letter_code
_entity_poly.pdbx_strand_id
1 'polypeptide(L)'
;MKPIKSFLVLAILCAPIAASAQGYYGRGDPTAPGGFHNRAGRLMFGFSVGLGGMSDNGSAISSCNNCNYNPLALEVDGHIGGMLSPRLGLMFEAQVNGQTIHSDFLNGDTTLSQGAVMIAAQVWLMPVLWLKGGLGFANLQTDDAYVTRDLGTGGAIMGAIGVELLSARNFALDLQGRIIEGTYNSGNDHLTSGTIGLGINWY
;
A
#
# COMPACT_ATOMS: atom_id res chain seq x y z
N MET A 1 -24.90 -10.65 -5.73
CA MET A 1 -23.81 -11.63 -5.51
C MET A 1 -23.01 -11.85 -6.79
N LYS A 2 -22.00 -10.99 -7.08
CA LYS A 2 -21.11 -11.17 -8.26
C LYS A 2 -19.68 -10.61 -8.08
N PRO A 3 -18.94 -10.84 -6.96
CA PRO A 3 -17.53 -10.45 -6.93
C PRO A 3 -16.51 -11.61 -6.91
N ILE A 4 -16.95 -12.89 -6.86
CA ILE A 4 -16.02 -14.01 -6.65
C ILE A 4 -15.10 -14.28 -7.85
N LYS A 5 -15.51 -13.87 -9.07
CA LYS A 5 -14.73 -14.16 -10.29
C LYS A 5 -13.42 -13.38 -10.41
N SER A 6 -13.33 -12.19 -9.84
CA SER A 6 -12.12 -11.33 -9.93
C SER A 6 -10.98 -11.81 -9.02
N PHE A 7 -11.28 -12.39 -7.85
CA PHE A 7 -10.28 -12.93 -6.93
C PHE A 7 -9.54 -14.16 -7.47
N LEU A 8 -10.24 -15.00 -8.21
CA LEU A 8 -9.64 -16.21 -8.78
C LEU A 8 -8.61 -15.89 -9.87
N VAL A 9 -8.81 -14.80 -10.62
CA VAL A 9 -7.91 -14.38 -11.69
C VAL A 9 -6.57 -13.86 -11.13
N LEU A 10 -6.59 -13.14 -10.00
CA LEU A 10 -5.36 -12.63 -9.39
C LEU A 10 -4.51 -13.76 -8.81
N ALA A 11 -5.13 -14.75 -8.18
CA ALA A 11 -4.44 -15.93 -7.63
C ALA A 11 -3.81 -16.81 -8.72
N ILE A 12 -4.46 -16.93 -9.89
CA ILE A 12 -3.95 -17.71 -11.03
C ILE A 12 -2.80 -17.00 -11.73
N LEU A 13 -2.78 -15.68 -11.78
CA LEU A 13 -1.68 -14.90 -12.36
C LEU A 13 -0.39 -14.93 -11.50
N CYS A 14 -0.50 -15.10 -10.19
CA CYS A 14 0.67 -15.20 -9.30
C CYS A 14 1.32 -16.60 -9.30
N ALA A 15 0.58 -17.67 -9.57
CA ALA A 15 1.07 -19.05 -9.52
C ALA A 15 2.22 -19.36 -10.51
N PRO A 16 2.19 -18.94 -11.79
CA PRO A 16 3.29 -19.22 -12.72
C PRO A 16 4.56 -18.43 -12.42
N ILE A 17 4.46 -17.28 -11.76
CA ILE A 17 5.62 -16.46 -11.38
C ILE A 17 6.39 -17.12 -10.23
N ALA A 18 5.70 -17.73 -9.28
CA ALA A 18 6.31 -18.47 -8.19
C ALA A 18 7.02 -19.76 -8.68
N ALA A 19 6.43 -20.46 -9.65
CA ALA A 19 7.02 -21.70 -10.22
C ALA A 19 8.29 -21.43 -11.04
N SER A 20 8.36 -20.30 -11.75
CA SER A 20 9.57 -19.93 -12.52
C SER A 20 10.72 -19.41 -11.65
N ALA A 21 10.44 -18.96 -10.41
CA ALA A 21 11.44 -18.46 -9.48
C ALA A 21 12.28 -19.59 -8.83
N GLN A 22 11.75 -20.82 -8.75
CA GLN A 22 12.44 -21.96 -8.11
C GLN A 22 13.65 -22.50 -8.90
N GLY A 23 13.79 -22.14 -10.18
CA GLY A 23 14.86 -22.65 -11.05
C GLY A 23 16.18 -21.87 -11.03
N TYR A 24 16.26 -20.72 -10.36
CA TYR A 24 17.40 -19.81 -10.48
C TYR A 24 18.26 -19.70 -9.21
N TYR A 25 18.54 -20.83 -8.55
CA TYR A 25 19.59 -20.91 -7.52
C TYR A 25 21.02 -21.00 -8.11
N GLY A 26 21.24 -20.36 -9.26
CA GLY A 26 22.60 -20.16 -9.77
C GLY A 26 23.31 -19.11 -8.90
N ARG A 27 24.58 -19.38 -8.54
CA ARG A 27 25.52 -18.45 -7.93
C ARG A 27 25.76 -17.24 -8.85
N GLY A 28 24.71 -16.41 -9.06
CA GLY A 28 24.86 -15.12 -9.70
C GLY A 28 25.60 -14.19 -8.75
N ASP A 29 26.60 -13.51 -9.25
CA ASP A 29 27.27 -12.44 -8.53
C ASP A 29 26.20 -11.42 -8.06
N PRO A 30 26.04 -11.20 -6.75
CA PRO A 30 25.00 -10.29 -6.22
C PRO A 30 25.21 -8.83 -6.64
N THR A 31 26.30 -8.52 -7.30
CA THR A 31 26.70 -7.19 -7.73
C THR A 31 26.72 -7.02 -9.26
N ALA A 32 26.26 -8.01 -10.03
CA ALA A 32 26.25 -7.91 -11.50
C ALA A 32 25.38 -6.75 -11.98
N PRO A 33 25.91 -5.80 -12.76
CA PRO A 33 25.14 -4.68 -13.28
C PRO A 33 23.92 -5.16 -14.07
N GLY A 34 22.71 -4.67 -13.72
CA GLY A 34 21.44 -5.04 -14.37
C GLY A 34 20.83 -6.35 -13.90
N GLY A 35 21.43 -7.05 -12.93
CA GLY A 35 20.89 -8.28 -12.33
C GLY A 35 20.02 -8.02 -11.09
N PHE A 36 19.13 -8.96 -10.76
CA PHE A 36 18.39 -8.93 -9.50
C PHE A 36 19.34 -9.23 -8.34
N HIS A 37 19.21 -8.48 -7.26
CA HIS A 37 19.92 -8.82 -6.02
C HIS A 37 19.41 -10.15 -5.46
N ASN A 38 20.33 -11.04 -5.07
CA ASN A 38 19.94 -12.29 -4.43
C ASN A 38 19.54 -12.02 -2.96
N ARG A 39 18.25 -11.73 -2.77
CA ARG A 39 17.61 -11.47 -1.47
C ARG A 39 16.82 -12.67 -0.97
N ALA A 40 16.79 -13.79 -1.71
CA ALA A 40 16.01 -14.99 -1.35
C ALA A 40 16.36 -15.51 0.05
N GLY A 41 15.31 -15.85 0.82
CA GLY A 41 15.44 -16.35 2.20
C GLY A 41 15.78 -15.27 3.24
N ARG A 42 15.80 -14.00 2.87
CA ARG A 42 16.07 -12.90 3.81
C ARG A 42 14.78 -12.38 4.41
N LEU A 43 14.89 -11.91 5.65
CA LEU A 43 13.87 -11.09 6.27
C LEU A 43 13.81 -9.73 5.53
N MET A 44 12.61 -9.25 5.26
CA MET A 44 12.35 -7.94 4.68
C MET A 44 11.53 -7.12 5.66
N PHE A 45 11.95 -5.89 5.93
CA PHE A 45 11.15 -4.92 6.67
C PHE A 45 11.40 -3.52 6.12
N GLY A 46 10.40 -2.68 6.24
CA GLY A 46 10.51 -1.32 5.75
C GLY A 46 9.37 -0.44 6.21
N PHE A 47 9.48 0.82 5.83
CA PHE A 47 8.41 1.80 6.02
C PHE A 47 8.38 2.78 4.84
N SER A 48 7.24 3.42 4.63
CA SER A 48 7.13 4.52 3.67
C SER A 48 6.26 5.64 4.20
N VAL A 49 6.46 6.81 3.58
CA VAL A 49 5.61 7.98 3.77
C VAL A 49 5.19 8.51 2.40
N GLY A 50 3.93 8.90 2.29
CA GLY A 50 3.35 9.36 1.04
C GLY A 50 2.40 10.53 1.22
N LEU A 51 2.16 11.23 0.14
CA LEU A 51 1.16 12.29 0.03
C LEU A 51 0.20 11.94 -1.10
N GLY A 52 -1.08 12.27 -0.91
CA GLY A 52 -2.09 11.95 -1.91
C GLY A 52 -3.45 12.53 -1.61
N GLY A 53 -4.49 11.78 -1.91
CA GLY A 53 -5.88 12.18 -1.69
C GLY A 53 -6.76 10.98 -1.37
N MET A 54 -7.93 11.29 -0.81
CA MET A 54 -8.97 10.30 -0.50
C MET A 54 -10.24 10.61 -1.28
N SER A 55 -10.99 9.57 -1.62
CA SER A 55 -12.29 9.68 -2.28
C SER A 55 -13.29 8.74 -1.62
N ASP A 56 -14.52 9.22 -1.46
CA ASP A 56 -15.67 8.46 -0.98
C ASP A 56 -16.59 8.13 -2.15
N ASN A 57 -16.87 6.85 -2.37
CA ASN A 57 -17.71 6.35 -3.46
C ASN A 57 -17.34 6.95 -4.84
N GLY A 58 -16.04 7.16 -5.10
CA GLY A 58 -15.52 7.74 -6.34
C GLY A 58 -15.59 9.27 -6.42
N SER A 59 -16.10 9.95 -5.39
CA SER A 59 -16.09 11.41 -5.30
C SER A 59 -14.92 11.85 -4.43
N ALA A 60 -14.07 12.74 -4.95
CA ALA A 60 -12.95 13.27 -4.17
C ALA A 60 -13.47 13.94 -2.90
N ILE A 61 -12.88 13.61 -1.76
CA ILE A 61 -13.18 14.27 -0.49
C ILE A 61 -12.57 15.66 -0.58
N SER A 62 -13.39 16.63 -0.97
CA SER A 62 -12.98 18.02 -0.97
C SER A 62 -13.20 18.60 0.42
N SER A 63 -12.15 19.10 0.96
CA SER A 63 -12.07 19.52 2.35
C SER A 63 -12.60 20.88 2.63
N CYS A 64 -13.11 21.61 1.62
CA CYS A 64 -13.58 22.97 1.87
C CYS A 64 -14.31 23.57 0.67
N ASN A 65 -15.48 24.18 0.90
CA ASN A 65 -16.24 24.88 -0.14
C ASN A 65 -15.66 26.27 -0.52
N ASN A 66 -14.73 26.81 0.27
CA ASN A 66 -14.15 28.15 0.08
C ASN A 66 -12.65 28.24 0.36
N CYS A 67 -11.94 27.11 0.45
CA CYS A 67 -10.50 27.13 0.68
C CYS A 67 -9.71 27.27 -0.62
N ASN A 68 -8.63 28.03 -0.58
CA ASN A 68 -7.67 28.17 -1.67
C ASN A 68 -6.69 26.98 -1.79
N TYR A 69 -6.91 25.90 -1.05
CA TYR A 69 -6.06 24.71 -1.07
C TYR A 69 -6.89 23.44 -0.95
N ASN A 70 -6.46 22.38 -1.60
CA ASN A 70 -6.98 21.04 -1.36
C ASN A 70 -6.06 20.38 -0.34
N PRO A 71 -6.54 19.93 0.83
CA PRO A 71 -5.71 19.21 1.77
C PRO A 71 -5.26 17.91 1.17
N LEU A 72 -3.98 17.64 1.37
CA LEU A 72 -3.37 16.38 0.98
C LEU A 72 -3.62 15.35 2.07
N ALA A 73 -3.91 14.13 1.66
CA ALA A 73 -3.84 12.98 2.54
C ALA A 73 -2.37 12.64 2.80
N LEU A 74 -2.03 12.39 4.05
CA LEU A 74 -0.75 11.85 4.47
C LEU A 74 -0.90 10.34 4.64
N GLU A 75 0.04 9.58 4.09
CA GLU A 75 0.16 8.13 4.29
C GLU A 75 1.42 7.81 5.05
N VAL A 76 1.30 6.86 5.98
CA VAL A 76 2.43 6.17 6.61
C VAL A 76 2.15 4.68 6.58
N ASP A 77 3.10 3.89 6.10
CA ASP A 77 3.04 2.44 6.18
C ASP A 77 4.29 1.83 6.77
N GLY A 78 4.13 0.63 7.31
CA GLY A 78 5.21 -0.24 7.75
C GLY A 78 4.92 -1.68 7.35
N HIS A 79 5.94 -2.42 6.97
CA HIS A 79 5.81 -3.82 6.60
C HIS A 79 6.95 -4.69 7.14
N ILE A 80 6.63 -5.95 7.37
CA ILE A 80 7.58 -6.99 7.75
C ILE A 80 7.23 -8.30 7.04
N GLY A 81 8.23 -8.98 6.52
CA GLY A 81 8.00 -10.21 5.77
C GLY A 81 9.29 -10.94 5.41
N GLY A 82 9.24 -11.69 4.33
CA GLY A 82 10.39 -12.44 3.83
C GLY A 82 10.43 -12.55 2.31
N MET A 83 11.63 -12.62 1.79
CA MET A 83 11.88 -12.85 0.38
C MET A 83 11.82 -14.36 0.10
N LEU A 84 10.76 -14.81 -0.58
CA LEU A 84 10.59 -16.22 -0.97
C LEU A 84 11.51 -16.59 -2.13
N SER A 85 11.84 -15.63 -3.00
CA SER A 85 12.75 -15.75 -4.11
C SER A 85 13.45 -14.43 -4.39
N PRO A 86 14.42 -14.34 -5.33
CA PRO A 86 15.01 -13.06 -5.71
C PRO A 86 14.01 -12.04 -6.23
N ARG A 87 12.81 -12.47 -6.65
CA ARG A 87 11.79 -11.64 -7.27
C ARG A 87 10.46 -11.58 -6.52
N LEU A 88 10.29 -12.36 -5.45
CA LEU A 88 9.01 -12.45 -4.74
C LEU A 88 9.21 -12.29 -3.24
N GLY A 89 8.56 -11.30 -2.67
CA GLY A 89 8.41 -11.08 -1.24
C GLY A 89 6.97 -11.29 -0.78
N LEU A 90 6.79 -11.82 0.42
CA LEU A 90 5.51 -11.92 1.12
C LEU A 90 5.64 -11.22 2.46
N MET A 91 4.65 -10.40 2.82
CA MET A 91 4.74 -9.52 3.99
C MET A 91 3.39 -9.27 4.65
N PHE A 92 3.45 -8.94 5.93
CA PHE A 92 2.40 -8.23 6.63
C PHE A 92 2.66 -6.74 6.49
N GLU A 93 1.62 -5.98 6.22
CA GLU A 93 1.68 -4.53 6.03
C GLU A 93 0.60 -3.86 6.86
N ALA A 94 0.99 -2.81 7.58
CA ALA A 94 0.08 -1.93 8.30
C ALA A 94 0.26 -0.52 7.76
N GLN A 95 -0.86 0.15 7.42
CA GLN A 95 -0.82 1.50 6.91
C GLN A 95 -1.91 2.37 7.53
N VAL A 96 -1.65 3.67 7.57
CA VAL A 96 -2.61 4.70 7.96
C VAL A 96 -2.56 5.82 6.94
N ASN A 97 -3.74 6.20 6.47
CA ASN A 97 -3.95 7.39 5.63
C ASN A 97 -4.80 8.37 6.41
N GLY A 98 -4.42 9.62 6.45
CA GLY A 98 -5.18 10.69 7.12
C GLY A 98 -5.31 11.92 6.25
N GLN A 99 -6.53 12.49 6.17
CA GLN A 99 -6.81 13.74 5.49
C GLN A 99 -7.58 14.68 6.42
N THR A 100 -7.04 15.87 6.64
CA THR A 100 -7.73 16.89 7.43
C THR A 100 -8.77 17.59 6.56
N ILE A 101 -9.99 17.68 7.07
CA ILE A 101 -11.13 18.34 6.44
C ILE A 101 -11.47 19.57 7.28
N HIS A 102 -11.41 20.73 6.67
CA HIS A 102 -11.82 21.98 7.33
C HIS A 102 -13.31 22.21 7.10
N SER A 103 -14.07 22.35 8.16
CA SER A 103 -15.51 22.63 8.09
C SER A 103 -15.82 24.00 8.69
N ASP A 104 -16.13 24.97 7.83
CA ASP A 104 -16.59 26.30 8.26
C ASP A 104 -17.89 26.22 9.08
N PHE A 105 -18.71 25.18 8.87
CA PHE A 105 -19.98 24.99 9.57
C PHE A 105 -19.82 24.53 11.02
N LEU A 106 -18.74 23.79 11.32
CA LEU A 106 -18.47 23.23 12.65
C LEU A 106 -17.40 24.03 13.41
N ASN A 107 -16.84 25.09 12.81
CA ASN A 107 -15.73 25.90 13.35
C ASN A 107 -14.55 25.03 13.84
N GLY A 108 -14.23 23.94 13.14
CA GLY A 108 -13.19 23.02 13.52
C GLY A 108 -12.64 22.16 12.37
N ASP A 109 -11.42 21.71 12.56
CA ASP A 109 -10.77 20.75 11.69
C ASP A 109 -11.14 19.32 12.11
N THR A 110 -11.59 18.51 11.19
CA THR A 110 -11.85 17.08 11.37
C THR A 110 -10.88 16.29 10.53
N THR A 111 -10.21 15.32 11.11
CA THR A 111 -9.33 14.42 10.38
C THR A 111 -10.05 13.10 10.08
N LEU A 112 -10.17 12.76 8.81
CA LEU A 112 -10.62 11.44 8.37
C LEU A 112 -9.40 10.54 8.26
N SER A 113 -9.41 9.42 8.97
CA SER A 113 -8.32 8.45 9.03
C SER A 113 -8.78 7.07 8.59
N GLN A 114 -8.03 6.46 7.67
CA GLN A 114 -8.21 5.08 7.22
C GLN A 114 -6.99 4.27 7.66
N GLY A 115 -7.17 3.35 8.60
CA GLY A 115 -6.16 2.36 8.99
C GLY A 115 -6.39 1.04 8.26
N ALA A 116 -5.32 0.32 7.86
CA ALA A 116 -5.45 -1.01 7.29
C ALA A 116 -4.31 -1.93 7.72
N VAL A 117 -4.65 -3.22 7.89
CA VAL A 117 -3.69 -4.31 8.12
C VAL A 117 -3.91 -5.38 7.07
N MET A 118 -2.85 -5.76 6.35
CA MET A 118 -2.95 -6.57 5.16
C MET A 118 -1.86 -7.64 5.10
N ILE A 119 -2.14 -8.70 4.33
CA ILE A 119 -1.12 -9.58 3.77
C ILE A 119 -0.88 -9.11 2.35
N ALA A 120 0.39 -8.87 2.00
CA ALA A 120 0.78 -8.36 0.70
C ALA A 120 1.88 -9.21 0.07
N ALA A 121 1.85 -9.30 -1.26
CA ALA A 121 2.91 -9.90 -2.07
C ALA A 121 3.51 -8.84 -2.98
N GLN A 122 4.84 -8.79 -3.04
CA GLN A 122 5.59 -7.89 -3.90
C GLN A 122 6.41 -8.67 -4.91
N VAL A 123 6.31 -8.30 -6.18
CA VAL A 123 6.99 -8.97 -7.30
C VAL A 123 7.86 -7.96 -8.04
N TRP A 124 9.15 -8.26 -8.19
CA TRP A 124 10.06 -7.48 -9.02
C TRP A 124 9.96 -7.93 -10.48
N LEU A 125 9.42 -7.04 -11.32
CA LEU A 125 9.33 -7.24 -12.78
C LEU A 125 10.69 -7.02 -13.45
N MET A 126 11.43 -6.04 -12.94
CA MET A 126 12.80 -5.68 -13.36
C MET A 126 13.65 -5.49 -12.10
N PRO A 127 14.98 -5.44 -12.20
CA PRO A 127 15.86 -5.28 -11.03
C PRO A 127 15.52 -4.12 -10.10
N VAL A 128 14.87 -3.08 -10.62
CA VAL A 128 14.50 -1.87 -9.88
C VAL A 128 12.99 -1.60 -9.86
N LEU A 129 12.20 -2.28 -10.71
CA LEU A 129 10.75 -2.06 -10.82
C LEU A 129 9.98 -3.20 -10.17
N TRP A 130 9.08 -2.86 -9.26
CA TRP A 130 8.23 -3.83 -8.57
C TRP A 130 6.75 -3.45 -8.60
N LEU A 131 5.92 -4.46 -8.47
CA LEU A 131 4.48 -4.38 -8.20
C LEU A 131 4.17 -5.03 -6.86
N LYS A 132 3.24 -4.47 -6.12
CA LYS A 132 2.74 -5.03 -4.85
C LYS A 132 1.21 -5.10 -4.90
N GLY A 133 0.66 -6.16 -4.35
CA GLY A 133 -0.78 -6.34 -4.15
C GLY A 133 -1.04 -6.90 -2.76
N GLY A 134 -2.08 -6.43 -2.09
CA GLY A 134 -2.43 -6.84 -0.75
C GLY A 134 -3.94 -6.92 -0.54
N LEU A 135 -4.33 -7.69 0.47
CA LEU A 135 -5.70 -7.81 0.93
C LEU A 135 -5.72 -7.97 2.46
N GLY A 136 -6.75 -7.44 3.10
CA GLY A 136 -6.85 -7.43 4.55
C GLY A 136 -8.08 -6.75 5.08
N PHE A 137 -7.93 -6.10 6.21
CA PHE A 137 -8.98 -5.38 6.90
C PHE A 137 -8.60 -3.92 7.04
N ALA A 138 -9.61 -3.04 6.96
CA ALA A 138 -9.46 -1.62 7.22
C ALA A 138 -10.47 -1.16 8.26
N ASN A 139 -10.11 -0.11 8.99
CA ASN A 139 -10.99 0.66 9.84
C ASN A 139 -11.02 2.12 9.38
N LEU A 140 -12.16 2.75 9.56
CA LEU A 140 -12.38 4.15 9.22
C LEU A 140 -12.75 4.91 10.48
N GLN A 141 -12.08 6.02 10.73
CA GLN A 141 -12.28 6.86 11.91
C GLN A 141 -12.31 8.33 11.52
N THR A 142 -13.05 9.13 12.29
CA THR A 142 -12.97 10.59 12.26
C THR A 142 -12.52 11.10 13.62
N ASP A 143 -11.53 11.97 13.60
CA ASP A 143 -11.00 12.62 14.79
C ASP A 143 -11.30 14.10 14.74
N ASP A 144 -12.19 14.55 15.63
CA ASP A 144 -12.42 15.97 15.95
C ASP A 144 -11.60 16.33 17.19
N ALA A 145 -11.45 17.64 17.46
CA ALA A 145 -10.66 18.14 18.60
C ALA A 145 -11.05 17.54 19.97
N TYR A 146 -12.23 16.94 20.09
CA TYR A 146 -12.79 16.45 21.36
C TYR A 146 -13.28 15.00 21.32
N VAL A 147 -13.49 14.42 20.14
CA VAL A 147 -14.12 13.09 20.02
C VAL A 147 -13.55 12.32 18.82
N THR A 148 -13.04 11.14 19.08
CA THR A 148 -12.77 10.14 18.04
C THR A 148 -14.02 9.30 17.82
N ARG A 149 -14.50 9.20 16.60
CA ARG A 149 -15.64 8.35 16.20
C ARG A 149 -15.16 7.26 15.25
N ASP A 150 -15.47 6.03 15.61
CA ASP A 150 -15.31 4.89 14.73
C ASP A 150 -16.48 4.87 13.73
N LEU A 151 -16.18 4.94 12.44
CA LEU A 151 -17.16 4.89 11.35
C LEU A 151 -17.37 3.47 10.83
N GLY A 152 -16.51 2.54 11.20
CA GLY A 152 -16.68 1.12 10.90
C GLY A 152 -15.42 0.42 10.44
N THR A 153 -15.52 -0.91 10.39
CA THR A 153 -14.48 -1.81 9.91
C THR A 153 -14.95 -2.57 8.69
N GLY A 154 -14.03 -2.98 7.83
CA GLY A 154 -14.37 -3.73 6.63
C GLY A 154 -13.18 -4.37 5.96
N GLY A 155 -13.40 -4.88 4.75
CA GLY A 155 -12.34 -5.45 3.91
C GLY A 155 -11.53 -4.36 3.21
N ALA A 156 -10.25 -4.63 2.96
CA ALA A 156 -9.37 -3.76 2.17
C ALA A 156 -8.64 -4.53 1.09
N ILE A 157 -8.44 -3.86 -0.05
CA ILE A 157 -7.53 -4.30 -1.11
C ILE A 157 -6.55 -3.17 -1.42
N MET A 158 -5.33 -3.53 -1.79
CA MET A 158 -4.28 -2.59 -2.11
C MET A 158 -3.52 -3.00 -3.36
N GLY A 159 -3.15 -2.01 -4.15
CA GLY A 159 -2.19 -2.13 -5.25
C GLY A 159 -1.14 -1.04 -5.15
N ALA A 160 0.11 -1.40 -5.42
CA ALA A 160 1.20 -0.41 -5.49
C ALA A 160 2.19 -0.77 -6.60
N ILE A 161 2.85 0.24 -7.11
CA ILE A 161 3.97 0.14 -8.05
C ILE A 161 5.10 1.02 -7.54
N GLY A 162 6.34 0.55 -7.66
CA GLY A 162 7.47 1.36 -7.22
C GLY A 162 8.75 1.07 -7.98
N VAL A 163 9.65 2.04 -7.91
CA VAL A 163 10.97 2.00 -8.52
C VAL A 163 12.01 2.20 -7.43
N GLU A 164 12.96 1.25 -7.31
CA GLU A 164 14.12 1.38 -6.44
C GLU A 164 15.06 2.44 -7.01
N LEU A 165 15.08 3.63 -6.39
CA LEU A 165 15.99 4.74 -6.75
C LEU A 165 17.42 4.41 -6.34
N LEU A 166 17.57 3.78 -5.18
CA LEU A 166 18.81 3.18 -4.70
C LEU A 166 18.51 1.71 -4.43
N SER A 167 19.28 0.84 -5.03
CA SER A 167 19.12 -0.60 -4.89
C SER A 167 20.44 -1.25 -4.49
N ALA A 168 20.47 -1.83 -3.30
CA ALA A 168 21.58 -2.59 -2.77
C ALA A 168 21.10 -3.96 -2.27
N ARG A 169 22.03 -4.84 -1.95
CA ARG A 169 21.72 -6.18 -1.46
C ARG A 169 20.88 -6.17 -0.17
N ASN A 170 21.18 -5.22 0.74
CA ASN A 170 20.58 -5.18 2.07
C ASN A 170 19.64 -4.01 2.28
N PHE A 171 19.52 -3.13 1.28
CA PHE A 171 18.80 -1.86 1.42
C PHE A 171 18.27 -1.40 0.06
N ALA A 172 17.10 -0.80 0.05
CA ALA A 172 16.57 -0.08 -1.09
C ALA A 172 15.85 1.20 -0.63
N LEU A 173 15.93 2.24 -1.46
CA LEU A 173 15.12 3.45 -1.37
C LEU A 173 14.20 3.47 -2.58
N ASP A 174 12.89 3.57 -2.36
CA ASP A 174 11.88 3.46 -3.40
C ASP A 174 11.11 4.77 -3.57
N LEU A 175 10.79 5.08 -4.82
CA LEU A 175 9.66 5.95 -5.15
C LEU A 175 8.48 5.03 -5.50
N GLN A 176 7.33 5.24 -4.85
CA GLN A 176 6.17 4.37 -5.06
C GLN A 176 4.88 5.15 -5.21
N GLY A 177 3.96 4.59 -6.01
CA GLY A 177 2.56 4.98 -6.08
C GLY A 177 1.70 3.86 -5.52
N ARG A 178 0.69 4.19 -4.72
CA ARG A 178 -0.17 3.24 -4.03
C ARG A 178 -1.63 3.65 -4.13
N ILE A 179 -2.50 2.65 -4.23
CA ILE A 179 -3.95 2.81 -4.12
C ILE A 179 -4.44 1.75 -3.14
N ILE A 180 -5.27 2.16 -2.20
CA ILE A 180 -5.99 1.27 -1.31
C ILE A 180 -7.48 1.58 -1.36
N GLU A 181 -8.29 0.54 -1.42
CA GLU A 181 -9.75 0.62 -1.32
C GLU A 181 -10.21 -0.16 -0.10
N GLY A 182 -10.93 0.51 0.79
CA GLY A 182 -11.62 -0.08 1.93
C GLY A 182 -13.13 -0.11 1.69
N THR A 183 -13.78 -1.22 2.06
CA THR A 183 -15.23 -1.37 2.00
C THR A 183 -15.76 -1.52 3.40
N TYR A 184 -16.69 -0.65 3.81
CA TYR A 184 -17.21 -0.55 5.17
C TYR A 184 -18.72 -0.83 5.19
N ASN A 185 -19.33 -0.94 6.37
CA ASN A 185 -20.78 -1.07 6.56
C ASN A 185 -21.43 -2.14 5.67
N SER A 186 -20.87 -3.35 5.67
CA SER A 186 -21.34 -4.48 4.85
C SER A 186 -21.27 -4.23 3.33
N GLY A 187 -20.35 -3.37 2.90
CA GLY A 187 -20.06 -3.14 1.49
C GLY A 187 -20.84 -1.99 0.86
N ASN A 188 -21.49 -1.13 1.65
CA ASN A 188 -22.20 0.02 1.12
C ASN A 188 -21.35 1.28 0.97
N ASP A 189 -20.29 1.42 1.78
CA ASP A 189 -19.41 2.58 1.77
C ASP A 189 -18.01 2.18 1.27
N HIS A 190 -17.51 2.87 0.27
CA HIS A 190 -16.21 2.64 -0.35
C HIS A 190 -15.32 3.86 -0.16
N LEU A 191 -14.23 3.71 0.54
CA LEU A 191 -13.22 4.75 0.64
C LEU A 191 -11.95 4.31 -0.09
N THR A 192 -11.53 5.12 -1.04
CA THR A 192 -10.30 4.91 -1.81
C THR A 192 -9.31 6.00 -1.45
N SER A 193 -8.07 5.62 -1.15
CA SER A 193 -6.94 6.54 -1.01
C SER A 193 -5.89 6.24 -2.08
N GLY A 194 -5.34 7.30 -2.67
CA GLY A 194 -4.25 7.22 -3.64
C GLY A 194 -3.10 8.12 -3.22
N THR A 195 -1.87 7.59 -3.19
CA THR A 195 -0.69 8.30 -2.68
C THR A 195 0.52 8.06 -3.56
N ILE A 196 1.45 9.03 -3.51
CA ILE A 196 2.81 8.90 -4.04
C ILE A 196 3.76 9.17 -2.89
N GLY A 197 4.77 8.32 -2.70
CA GLY A 197 5.63 8.39 -1.54
C GLY A 197 7.01 7.82 -1.75
N LEU A 198 7.83 7.97 -0.71
CA LEU A 198 9.16 7.38 -0.59
C LEU A 198 9.15 6.27 0.44
N GLY A 199 9.76 5.15 0.11
CA GLY A 199 9.90 3.99 0.96
C GLY A 199 11.35 3.60 1.18
N ILE A 200 11.61 3.00 2.33
CA ILE A 200 12.91 2.43 2.67
C ILE A 200 12.69 0.97 3.04
N ASN A 201 13.47 0.09 2.44
CA ASN A 201 13.43 -1.35 2.66
C ASN A 201 14.79 -1.88 3.12
N TRP A 202 14.80 -2.77 4.08
CA TRP A 202 15.93 -3.58 4.51
C TRP A 202 15.66 -5.06 4.26
N TYR A 203 16.74 -5.78 3.86
CA TYR A 203 16.69 -7.19 3.48
C TYR A 203 17.71 -8.03 4.23
#